data_210ee7dadddf780f919ebdcfc3df6c11
#
_entry.id   210ee7dadddf780f919ebdcfc3df6c11
#
_cell.length_a   1.000
_cell.length_b   1.000
_cell.length_c   1.000
_cell.angle_alpha   90.00
_cell.angle_beta   90.00
_cell.angle_gamma   90.00
#
_symmetry.space_group_name_H-M   'P 1'
#
loop_
_entity.id
_entity.type
_entity.pdbx_description
1 polymer ?
#
loop_
_entity_poly.entity_id
_entity_poly.type
_entity_poly.pdbx_seq_one_letter_code
_entity_poly.pdbx_strand_id
1 'polypeptide(L)'
;MFENITAAPADPILGLADLFRADDRPGKINLGIGVYKDETGKTPVLTSVKKAEQYLLENETTKNYLGIDGIPEFARCTQELLFGKGSALINDKRARTAQTPGGTGALRIAADFLAKNTPVKRVWVSNPSWPNHKSVFNAAGLEVREYAYYDAENHTLDFEALQASLSEAQAGDVVLFHGCCHNPTGIDPTLEQWQVLAELSVEKGWLPLFDFAYQG
;
A
#
# COMPACT_ATOMS: atom_id res chain seq x y z
N MET A 1 -0.85 -6.95 36.07
CA MET A 1 -0.14 -6.93 34.76
C MET A 1 -1.01 -6.33 33.65
N PHE A 2 -2.33 -6.59 33.69
CA PHE A 2 -3.29 -6.11 32.67
C PHE A 2 -4.23 -5.03 33.17
N GLU A 3 -4.08 -4.59 34.43
CA GLU A 3 -4.97 -3.64 35.11
C GLU A 3 -4.99 -2.25 34.44
N ASN A 4 -3.93 -1.94 33.72
CA ASN A 4 -3.77 -0.64 33.04
C ASN A 4 -4.13 -0.70 31.53
N ILE A 5 -4.61 -1.85 31.05
CA ILE A 5 -5.05 -1.97 29.66
C ILE A 5 -6.48 -1.42 29.58
N THR A 6 -6.65 -0.31 28.88
CA THR A 6 -7.97 0.22 28.54
C THR A 6 -8.47 -0.36 27.23
N ALA A 7 -9.79 -0.47 27.08
CA ALA A 7 -10.39 -0.86 25.80
C ALA A 7 -9.98 0.16 24.71
N ALA A 8 -9.60 -0.35 23.55
CA ALA A 8 -9.37 0.51 22.40
C ALA A 8 -10.68 1.23 22.03
N PRO A 9 -10.60 2.47 21.51
CA PRO A 9 -11.79 3.14 21.00
C PRO A 9 -12.44 2.29 19.89
N ALA A 10 -13.76 2.41 19.73
CA ALA A 10 -14.48 1.72 18.66
C ALA A 10 -13.85 2.09 17.30
N ASP A 11 -13.67 1.09 16.44
CA ASP A 11 -13.15 1.30 15.09
C ASP A 11 -14.12 2.20 14.30
N PRO A 12 -13.69 3.39 13.85
CA PRO A 12 -14.57 4.33 13.18
C PRO A 12 -15.10 3.80 11.83
N ILE A 13 -14.39 2.86 11.20
CA ILE A 13 -14.78 2.28 9.90
C ILE A 13 -15.82 1.18 10.09
N LEU A 14 -15.61 0.27 11.06
CA LEU A 14 -16.55 -0.82 11.34
C LEU A 14 -17.88 -0.28 11.87
N GLY A 15 -17.87 0.78 12.68
CA GLY A 15 -19.09 1.46 13.14
C GLY A 15 -19.91 2.05 11.99
N LEU A 16 -19.27 2.56 10.92
CA LEU A 16 -19.97 3.03 9.72
C LEU A 16 -20.69 1.91 8.96
N ALA A 17 -20.16 0.68 9.00
CA ALA A 17 -20.82 -0.47 8.37
C ALA A 17 -22.14 -0.83 9.06
N ASP A 18 -22.23 -0.67 10.36
CA ASP A 18 -23.47 -0.88 11.12
C ASP A 18 -24.49 0.20 10.82
N LEU A 19 -24.07 1.47 10.78
CA LEU A 19 -24.93 2.59 10.40
C LEU A 19 -25.44 2.43 8.98
N PHE A 20 -24.58 2.01 8.04
CA PHE A 20 -24.99 1.75 6.66
C PHE A 20 -26.04 0.64 6.57
N ARG A 21 -25.88 -0.44 7.34
CA ARG A 21 -26.87 -1.53 7.38
C ARG A 21 -28.22 -1.09 7.94
N ALA A 22 -28.20 -0.23 8.94
CA ALA A 22 -29.41 0.30 9.60
C ALA A 22 -30.13 1.39 8.79
N ASP A 23 -29.52 1.94 7.76
CA ASP A 23 -30.11 2.96 6.89
C ASP A 23 -30.97 2.31 5.81
N ASP A 24 -32.28 2.56 5.81
CA ASP A 24 -33.25 1.99 4.86
C ASP A 24 -33.43 2.82 3.58
N ARG A 25 -32.69 3.92 3.40
CA ARG A 25 -32.83 4.78 2.23
C ARG A 25 -32.42 4.05 0.95
N PRO A 26 -33.24 4.14 -0.14
CA PRO A 26 -32.84 3.57 -1.43
C PRO A 26 -31.69 4.36 -2.04
N GLY A 27 -30.82 3.68 -2.79
CA GLY A 27 -29.69 4.31 -3.49
C GLY A 27 -28.49 4.66 -2.61
N LYS A 28 -28.44 4.18 -1.36
CA LYS A 28 -27.26 4.34 -0.49
C LYS A 28 -26.05 3.62 -1.06
N ILE A 29 -24.87 4.24 -0.95
CA ILE A 29 -23.61 3.70 -1.42
C ILE A 29 -22.64 3.56 -0.22
N ASN A 30 -22.05 2.38 -0.05
CA ASN A 30 -21.07 2.14 0.99
C ASN A 30 -19.65 2.43 0.44
N LEU A 31 -19.04 3.48 0.93
CA LEU A 31 -17.66 3.87 0.63
C LEU A 31 -16.71 3.65 1.83
N GLY A 32 -17.18 2.99 2.89
CA GLY A 32 -16.40 2.78 4.12
C GLY A 32 -15.23 1.81 3.97
N ILE A 33 -15.28 0.89 3.01
CA ILE A 33 -14.21 -0.08 2.74
C ILE A 33 -13.89 -0.06 1.25
N GLY A 34 -12.62 0.19 0.90
CA GLY A 34 -12.11 0.13 -0.46
C GLY A 34 -12.00 -1.32 -0.93
N VAL A 35 -12.96 -1.77 -1.73
CA VAL A 35 -12.98 -3.07 -2.39
C VAL A 35 -13.66 -2.93 -3.73
N TYR A 36 -13.17 -3.65 -4.74
CA TYR A 36 -13.84 -3.69 -6.04
C TYR A 36 -15.29 -4.17 -5.90
N LYS A 37 -16.21 -3.46 -6.55
CA LYS A 37 -17.61 -3.85 -6.66
C LYS A 37 -18.05 -3.78 -8.12
N ASP A 38 -18.79 -4.79 -8.55
CA ASP A 38 -19.43 -4.80 -9.84
C ASP A 38 -20.66 -3.86 -9.87
N GLU A 39 -21.33 -3.75 -11.03
CA GLU A 39 -22.52 -2.92 -11.21
C GLU A 39 -23.69 -3.31 -10.28
N THR A 40 -23.68 -4.53 -9.75
CA THR A 40 -24.68 -5.01 -8.78
C THR A 40 -24.29 -4.74 -7.33
N GLY A 41 -23.14 -4.09 -7.08
CA GLY A 41 -22.61 -3.81 -5.76
C GLY A 41 -21.97 -5.01 -5.07
N LYS A 42 -21.72 -6.10 -5.79
CA LYS A 42 -21.07 -7.32 -5.25
C LYS A 42 -19.58 -7.32 -5.53
N THR A 43 -18.82 -7.99 -4.68
CA THR A 43 -17.41 -8.28 -4.87
C THR A 43 -17.27 -9.70 -5.41
N PRO A 44 -17.14 -9.90 -6.74
CA PRO A 44 -17.05 -11.24 -7.32
C PRO A 44 -15.68 -11.85 -7.03
N VAL A 45 -15.64 -13.18 -6.90
CA VAL A 45 -14.38 -13.90 -6.92
C VAL A 45 -13.94 -14.07 -8.38
N LEU A 46 -12.72 -13.60 -8.70
CA LEU A 46 -12.20 -13.71 -10.06
C LEU A 46 -12.07 -15.17 -10.51
N THR A 47 -12.36 -15.43 -11.78
CA THR A 47 -12.26 -16.78 -12.36
C THR A 47 -10.84 -17.36 -12.25
N SER A 48 -9.81 -16.52 -12.37
CA SER A 48 -8.42 -16.91 -12.17
C SER A 48 -8.14 -17.42 -10.75
N VAL A 49 -8.73 -16.77 -9.74
CA VAL A 49 -8.64 -17.20 -8.33
C VAL A 49 -9.30 -18.55 -8.15
N LYS A 50 -10.52 -18.74 -8.69
CA LYS A 50 -11.21 -20.03 -8.60
C LYS A 50 -10.45 -21.17 -9.27
N LYS A 51 -9.83 -20.92 -10.42
CA LYS A 51 -8.98 -21.90 -11.09
C LYS A 51 -7.72 -22.22 -10.28
N ALA A 52 -7.12 -21.23 -9.63
CA ALA A 52 -5.95 -21.43 -8.78
C ALA A 52 -6.31 -22.24 -7.51
N GLU A 53 -7.45 -21.94 -6.87
CA GLU A 53 -7.95 -22.72 -5.73
C GLU A 53 -8.17 -24.20 -6.12
N GLN A 54 -8.82 -24.45 -7.26
CA GLN A 54 -9.04 -25.80 -7.75
C GLN A 54 -7.72 -26.52 -8.04
N TYR A 55 -6.77 -25.84 -8.69
CA TYR A 55 -5.45 -26.40 -8.96
C TYR A 55 -4.71 -26.78 -7.66
N LEU A 56 -4.74 -25.93 -6.66
CA LEU A 56 -4.13 -26.22 -5.35
C LEU A 56 -4.81 -27.41 -4.68
N LEU A 57 -6.14 -27.48 -4.71
CA LEU A 57 -6.90 -28.59 -4.13
C LEU A 57 -6.50 -29.95 -4.74
N GLU A 58 -6.27 -29.99 -6.05
CA GLU A 58 -5.96 -31.21 -6.80
C GLU A 58 -4.48 -31.60 -6.74
N ASN A 59 -3.58 -30.63 -6.62
CA ASN A 59 -2.14 -30.86 -6.85
C ASN A 59 -1.26 -30.63 -5.60
N GLU A 60 -1.77 -29.95 -4.58
CA GLU A 60 -0.99 -29.69 -3.37
C GLU A 60 -0.87 -30.96 -2.52
N THR A 61 0.35 -31.42 -2.32
CA THR A 61 0.61 -32.69 -1.61
C THR A 61 1.24 -32.47 -0.23
N THR A 62 1.58 -31.27 0.15
CA THR A 62 2.27 -30.95 1.41
C THR A 62 1.90 -29.59 1.93
N LYS A 63 1.94 -29.44 3.27
CA LYS A 63 1.82 -28.19 4.02
C LYS A 63 3.10 -27.90 4.82
N ASN A 64 4.25 -28.30 4.29
CA ASN A 64 5.53 -28.07 4.94
C ASN A 64 5.83 -26.56 5.09
N TYR A 65 6.75 -26.25 5.99
CA TYR A 65 7.28 -24.89 6.14
C TYR A 65 7.87 -24.41 4.83
N LEU A 66 7.61 -23.14 4.51
CA LEU A 66 8.24 -22.44 3.40
C LEU A 66 9.63 -21.92 3.80
N GLY A 67 10.44 -21.56 2.82
CA GLY A 67 11.63 -20.75 3.05
C GLY A 67 11.30 -19.36 3.62
N ILE A 68 12.28 -18.66 4.14
CA ILE A 68 12.11 -17.32 4.75
C ILE A 68 11.48 -16.32 3.76
N ASP A 69 11.86 -16.41 2.49
CA ASP A 69 11.36 -15.51 1.44
C ASP A 69 9.96 -15.90 0.90
N GLY A 70 9.43 -17.05 1.31
CA GLY A 70 8.17 -17.59 0.80
C GLY A 70 8.34 -18.53 -0.41
N ILE A 71 7.35 -18.56 -1.30
CA ILE A 71 7.28 -19.43 -2.47
C ILE A 71 8.06 -18.81 -3.64
N PRO A 72 9.09 -19.50 -4.22
CA PRO A 72 9.89 -18.97 -5.32
C PRO A 72 9.06 -18.60 -6.56
N GLU A 73 8.06 -19.42 -6.91
CA GLU A 73 7.15 -19.15 -8.03
C GLU A 73 6.30 -17.91 -7.80
N PHE A 74 5.83 -17.68 -6.56
CA PHE A 74 5.14 -16.47 -6.19
C PHE A 74 6.04 -15.24 -6.39
N ALA A 75 7.28 -15.31 -5.92
CA ALA A 75 8.26 -14.24 -6.09
C ALA A 75 8.50 -13.92 -7.56
N ARG A 76 8.70 -14.94 -8.40
CA ARG A 76 8.88 -14.77 -9.85
C ARG A 76 7.65 -14.14 -10.50
N CYS A 77 6.45 -14.66 -10.23
CA CYS A 77 5.22 -14.13 -10.81
C CYS A 77 4.96 -12.68 -10.40
N THR A 78 5.23 -12.33 -9.14
CA THR A 78 5.11 -10.95 -8.64
C THR A 78 6.08 -10.01 -9.35
N GLN A 79 7.33 -10.42 -9.53
CA GLN A 79 8.32 -9.63 -10.26
C GLN A 79 7.95 -9.46 -11.74
N GLU A 80 7.49 -10.53 -12.40
CA GLU A 80 7.04 -10.47 -13.80
C GLU A 80 5.81 -9.57 -13.97
N LEU A 81 4.89 -9.58 -13.00
CA LEU A 81 3.71 -8.71 -13.01
C LEU A 81 4.11 -7.25 -12.86
N LEU A 82 5.07 -6.95 -11.99
CA LEU A 82 5.48 -5.57 -11.69
C LEU A 82 6.40 -4.97 -12.77
N PHE A 83 7.38 -5.75 -13.24
CA PHE A 83 8.44 -5.24 -14.13
C PHE A 83 8.32 -5.70 -15.58
N GLY A 84 7.38 -6.58 -15.87
CA GLY A 84 7.25 -7.23 -17.17
C GLY A 84 8.14 -8.47 -17.31
N LYS A 85 7.61 -9.46 -18.02
CA LYS A 85 8.33 -10.70 -18.31
C LYS A 85 9.59 -10.41 -19.15
N GLY A 86 10.73 -10.93 -18.71
CA GLY A 86 12.02 -10.70 -19.39
C GLY A 86 12.71 -9.38 -19.06
N SER A 87 12.20 -8.63 -18.07
CA SER A 87 12.85 -7.38 -17.60
C SER A 87 14.29 -7.62 -17.17
N ALA A 88 15.18 -6.67 -17.54
CA ALA A 88 16.57 -6.66 -17.10
C ALA A 88 16.70 -6.64 -15.56
N LEU A 89 15.78 -5.97 -14.86
CA LEU A 89 15.78 -5.94 -13.40
C LEU A 89 15.67 -7.34 -12.77
N ILE A 90 14.92 -8.23 -13.41
CA ILE A 90 14.77 -9.63 -12.99
C ILE A 90 15.98 -10.45 -13.41
N ASN A 91 16.39 -10.34 -14.68
CA ASN A 91 17.49 -11.12 -15.25
C ASN A 91 18.83 -10.83 -14.56
N ASP A 92 19.08 -9.58 -14.23
CA ASP A 92 20.28 -9.12 -13.53
C ASP A 92 20.21 -9.28 -12.01
N LYS A 93 19.14 -9.96 -11.51
CA LYS A 93 18.89 -10.23 -10.09
C LYS A 93 18.85 -8.96 -9.21
N ARG A 94 18.42 -7.85 -9.77
CA ARG A 94 18.24 -6.58 -9.06
C ARG A 94 16.93 -6.50 -8.29
N ALA A 95 15.95 -7.36 -8.59
CA ALA A 95 14.69 -7.49 -7.89
C ALA A 95 14.74 -8.68 -6.90
N ARG A 96 14.21 -8.47 -5.70
CA ARG A 96 14.00 -9.50 -4.68
C ARG A 96 12.58 -9.37 -4.15
N THR A 97 11.99 -10.51 -3.79
CA THR A 97 10.63 -10.56 -3.28
C THR A 97 10.61 -11.40 -2.01
N ALA A 98 9.93 -10.89 -0.99
CA ALA A 98 9.57 -11.64 0.21
C ALA A 98 8.05 -11.71 0.30
N GLN A 99 7.52 -12.91 0.46
CA GLN A 99 6.08 -13.13 0.65
C GLN A 99 5.68 -12.84 2.08
N THR A 100 4.62 -12.08 2.27
CA THR A 100 4.12 -11.64 3.59
C THR A 100 2.62 -11.88 3.70
N PRO A 101 2.07 -11.94 4.92
CA PRO A 101 0.62 -12.03 5.11
C PRO A 101 -0.05 -10.67 4.83
N GLY A 102 -0.34 -10.42 3.54
CA GLY A 102 -1.02 -9.20 3.08
C GLY A 102 -0.18 -7.93 3.12
N GLY A 103 -0.77 -6.80 2.69
CA GLY A 103 -0.10 -5.50 2.58
C GLY A 103 0.36 -4.93 3.93
N THR A 104 -0.43 -5.08 4.99
CA THR A 104 -0.02 -4.64 6.34
C THR A 104 1.23 -5.37 6.81
N GLY A 105 1.33 -6.69 6.57
CA GLY A 105 2.53 -7.47 6.86
C GLY A 105 3.73 -7.00 6.03
N ALA A 106 3.52 -6.70 4.74
CA ALA A 106 4.55 -6.17 3.85
C ALA A 106 5.09 -4.83 4.34
N LEU A 107 4.21 -3.89 4.64
CA LEU A 107 4.58 -2.56 5.17
C LEU A 107 5.32 -2.67 6.50
N ARG A 108 4.87 -3.55 7.40
CA ARG A 108 5.56 -3.74 8.68
C ARG A 108 6.98 -4.28 8.50
N ILE A 109 7.16 -5.28 7.64
CA ILE A 109 8.49 -5.83 7.34
C ILE A 109 9.38 -4.79 6.68
N ALA A 110 8.85 -4.02 5.72
CA ALA A 110 9.58 -2.93 5.08
C ALA A 110 9.99 -1.86 6.11
N ALA A 111 9.09 -1.45 7.01
CA ALA A 111 9.35 -0.48 8.04
C ALA A 111 10.44 -0.96 9.02
N ASP A 112 10.35 -2.20 9.51
CA ASP A 112 11.35 -2.81 10.39
C ASP A 112 12.71 -2.95 9.69
N PHE A 113 12.72 -3.33 8.40
CA PHE A 113 13.93 -3.42 7.60
C PHE A 113 14.61 -2.06 7.47
N LEU A 114 13.87 -1.03 7.10
CA LEU A 114 14.38 0.34 6.98
C LEU A 114 14.93 0.85 8.31
N ALA A 115 14.17 0.71 9.39
CA ALA A 115 14.57 1.21 10.71
C ALA A 115 15.82 0.53 11.27
N LYS A 116 16.00 -0.78 11.02
CA LYS A 116 17.07 -1.57 11.62
C LYS A 116 18.33 -1.68 10.77
N ASN A 117 18.18 -1.63 9.44
CA ASN A 117 19.27 -1.95 8.51
C ASN A 117 19.74 -0.77 7.66
N THR A 118 19.11 0.39 7.80
CA THR A 118 19.46 1.60 7.05
C THR A 118 19.54 2.82 7.98
N PRO A 119 20.14 3.93 7.54
CA PRO A 119 20.16 5.17 8.32
C PRO A 119 18.82 5.92 8.32
N VAL A 120 17.78 5.41 7.66
CA VAL A 120 16.46 6.03 7.58
C VAL A 120 15.89 6.32 8.97
N LYS A 121 15.39 7.55 9.15
CA LYS A 121 14.71 7.97 10.37
C LYS A 121 13.30 8.49 10.12
N ARG A 122 13.01 8.94 8.90
CA ARG A 122 11.75 9.59 8.53
C ARG A 122 11.11 8.93 7.33
N VAL A 123 9.78 8.84 7.38
CA VAL A 123 8.94 8.42 6.25
C VAL A 123 7.91 9.52 6.00
N TRP A 124 7.82 9.96 4.77
CA TRP A 124 6.82 10.92 4.32
C TRP A 124 5.63 10.17 3.73
N VAL A 125 4.42 10.52 4.17
CA VAL A 125 3.16 9.96 3.66
C VAL A 125 2.28 11.08 3.14
N SER A 126 1.39 10.80 2.18
CA SER A 126 0.45 11.80 1.66
C SER A 126 -0.53 12.27 2.73
N ASN A 127 -1.01 13.50 2.59
CA ASN A 127 -2.13 14.02 3.38
C ASN A 127 -3.30 14.37 2.43
N PRO A 128 -4.43 13.62 2.49
CA PRO A 128 -4.68 12.44 3.32
C PRO A 128 -3.95 11.18 2.84
N SER A 129 -3.93 10.16 3.68
CA SER A 129 -3.43 8.81 3.37
C SER A 129 -4.23 7.75 4.11
N TRP A 130 -4.01 6.49 3.80
CA TRP A 130 -4.53 5.38 4.59
C TRP A 130 -4.00 5.46 6.03
N PRO A 131 -4.88 5.55 7.06
CA PRO A 131 -4.44 5.82 8.44
C PRO A 131 -3.42 4.82 8.97
N ASN A 132 -3.45 3.58 8.48
CA ASN A 132 -2.56 2.52 8.93
C ASN A 132 -1.08 2.76 8.53
N HIS A 133 -0.81 3.55 7.49
CA HIS A 133 0.56 3.92 7.13
C HIS A 133 1.28 4.56 8.32
N LYS A 134 0.67 5.58 8.94
CA LYS A 134 1.25 6.24 10.12
C LYS A 134 1.47 5.26 11.28
N SER A 135 0.47 4.41 11.56
CA SER A 135 0.53 3.46 12.65
C SER A 135 1.66 2.45 12.48
N VAL A 136 1.84 1.91 11.27
CA VAL A 136 2.88 0.92 10.97
C VAL A 136 4.29 1.50 11.09
N PHE A 137 4.54 2.67 10.48
CA PHE A 137 5.87 3.27 10.51
C PHE A 137 6.24 3.80 11.90
N ASN A 138 5.30 4.42 12.62
CA ASN A 138 5.51 4.83 14.01
C ASN A 138 5.82 3.63 14.92
N ALA A 139 5.11 2.50 14.73
CA ALA A 139 5.35 1.27 15.49
C ALA A 139 6.73 0.63 15.20
N ALA A 140 7.35 0.94 14.07
CA ALA A 140 8.72 0.57 13.75
C ALA A 140 9.77 1.56 14.28
N GLY A 141 9.34 2.66 14.91
CA GLY A 141 10.22 3.70 15.46
C GLY A 141 10.68 4.75 14.44
N LEU A 142 10.01 4.84 13.28
CA LEU A 142 10.28 5.86 12.28
C LEU A 142 9.41 7.10 12.52
N GLU A 143 9.99 8.29 12.35
CA GLU A 143 9.25 9.56 12.36
C GLU A 143 8.38 9.64 11.10
N VAL A 144 7.09 9.89 11.25
CA VAL A 144 6.19 10.06 10.11
C VAL A 144 5.93 11.55 9.89
N ARG A 145 6.18 12.02 8.67
CA ARG A 145 5.84 13.34 8.17
C ARG A 145 4.80 13.25 7.06
N GLU A 146 4.13 14.36 6.80
CA GLU A 146 3.12 14.43 5.75
C GLU A 146 3.57 15.37 4.64
N TYR A 147 3.22 15.01 3.40
CA TYR A 147 3.30 15.89 2.25
C TYR A 147 1.90 16.20 1.72
N ALA A 148 1.71 17.42 1.22
CA ALA A 148 0.44 17.84 0.63
C ALA A 148 0.12 16.98 -0.60
N TYR A 149 -1.16 16.66 -0.78
CA TYR A 149 -1.59 15.78 -1.88
C TYR A 149 -2.90 16.24 -2.52
N TYR A 150 -3.90 16.56 -1.73
CA TYR A 150 -5.27 16.72 -2.19
C TYR A 150 -5.77 18.15 -2.04
N ASP A 151 -6.25 18.71 -3.17
CA ASP A 151 -7.02 19.94 -3.20
C ASP A 151 -8.51 19.61 -3.00
N ALA A 152 -9.03 19.92 -1.83
CA ALA A 152 -10.40 19.64 -1.44
C ALA A 152 -11.43 20.56 -2.13
N GLU A 153 -11.03 21.73 -2.61
CA GLU A 153 -11.93 22.68 -3.29
C GLU A 153 -12.19 22.24 -4.74
N ASN A 154 -11.12 21.83 -5.43
CA ASN A 154 -11.18 21.44 -6.83
C ASN A 154 -11.31 19.93 -7.04
N HIS A 155 -11.21 19.13 -5.98
CA HIS A 155 -11.18 17.66 -6.03
C HIS A 155 -10.10 17.11 -6.96
N THR A 156 -8.88 17.66 -6.88
CA THR A 156 -7.74 17.32 -7.72
C THR A 156 -6.51 17.03 -6.89
N LEU A 157 -5.45 16.56 -7.56
CA LEU A 157 -4.12 16.51 -6.99
C LEU A 157 -3.54 17.94 -6.92
N ASP A 158 -3.15 18.40 -5.74
CA ASP A 158 -2.36 19.62 -5.57
C ASP A 158 -0.87 19.30 -5.80
N PHE A 159 -0.49 19.24 -7.08
CA PHE A 159 0.85 18.83 -7.45
C PHE A 159 1.93 19.86 -7.09
N GLU A 160 1.59 21.16 -7.08
CA GLU A 160 2.52 22.21 -6.68
C GLU A 160 2.83 22.13 -5.18
N ALA A 161 1.81 21.99 -4.34
CA ALA A 161 2.00 21.84 -2.90
C ALA A 161 2.69 20.51 -2.56
N LEU A 162 2.42 19.44 -3.31
CA LEU A 162 3.11 18.17 -3.18
C LEU A 162 4.61 18.33 -3.42
N GLN A 163 5.01 18.95 -4.54
CA GLN A 163 6.41 19.19 -4.86
C GLN A 163 7.09 20.10 -3.81
N ALA A 164 6.41 21.15 -3.38
CA ALA A 164 6.91 22.05 -2.34
C ALA A 164 7.17 21.28 -1.04
N SER A 165 6.23 20.45 -0.61
CA SER A 165 6.39 19.63 0.60
C SER A 165 7.56 18.66 0.48
N LEU A 166 7.66 17.92 -0.65
CA LEU A 166 8.72 16.93 -0.87
C LEU A 166 10.09 17.57 -1.10
N SER A 167 10.15 18.87 -1.43
CA SER A 167 11.41 19.61 -1.47
C SER A 167 12.06 19.76 -0.10
N GLU A 168 11.31 19.60 0.99
CA GLU A 168 11.80 19.58 2.36
C GLU A 168 12.36 18.22 2.79
N ALA A 169 12.02 17.14 2.06
CA ALA A 169 12.54 15.81 2.31
C ALA A 169 14.06 15.78 2.02
N GLN A 170 14.79 15.09 2.88
CA GLN A 170 16.25 15.06 2.85
C GLN A 170 16.78 13.74 2.34
N ALA A 171 18.04 13.73 1.96
CA ALA A 171 18.73 12.51 1.57
C ALA A 171 18.65 11.46 2.70
N GLY A 172 18.22 10.25 2.32
CA GLY A 172 17.99 9.16 3.25
C GLY A 172 16.61 9.13 3.91
N ASP A 173 15.72 10.09 3.65
CA ASP A 173 14.31 9.95 3.97
C ASP A 173 13.64 8.92 3.05
N VAL A 174 12.50 8.41 3.44
CA VAL A 174 11.63 7.57 2.59
C VAL A 174 10.37 8.34 2.25
N VAL A 175 9.96 8.30 0.98
CA VAL A 175 8.67 8.88 0.55
C VAL A 175 7.76 7.76 0.09
N LEU A 176 6.66 7.55 0.80
CA LEU A 176 5.66 6.55 0.45
C LEU A 176 4.65 7.13 -0.53
N PHE A 177 4.51 6.47 -1.66
CA PHE A 177 3.50 6.74 -2.68
C PHE A 177 2.51 5.58 -2.78
N HIS A 178 1.27 5.89 -3.17
CA HIS A 178 0.34 4.89 -3.67
C HIS A 178 0.64 4.71 -5.17
N GLY A 179 0.93 3.49 -5.60
CA GLY A 179 1.30 3.23 -6.99
C GLY A 179 0.14 3.39 -7.96
N CYS A 180 -1.09 3.21 -7.48
CA CYS A 180 -2.34 3.49 -8.18
C CYS A 180 -3.50 3.55 -7.19
N CYS A 181 -4.63 4.15 -7.61
CA CYS A 181 -5.88 4.24 -6.84
C CYS A 181 -5.63 4.79 -5.43
N HIS A 182 -5.05 5.98 -5.34
CA HIS A 182 -4.68 6.62 -4.08
C HIS A 182 -5.78 6.54 -3.02
N ASN A 183 -5.48 5.97 -1.87
CA ASN A 183 -6.42 5.84 -0.76
C ASN A 183 -6.23 6.99 0.26
N PRO A 184 -7.23 7.88 0.49
CA PRO A 184 -8.65 7.70 0.15
C PRO A 184 -9.16 8.47 -1.09
N THR A 185 -8.33 9.25 -1.78
CA THR A 185 -8.83 10.23 -2.76
C THR A 185 -9.21 9.64 -4.12
N GLY A 186 -8.61 8.51 -4.51
CA GLY A 186 -8.77 7.91 -5.84
C GLY A 186 -8.10 8.71 -6.96
N ILE A 187 -7.31 9.73 -6.64
CA ILE A 187 -6.65 10.61 -7.61
C ILE A 187 -5.17 10.28 -7.66
N ASP A 188 -4.68 9.96 -8.84
CA ASP A 188 -3.30 9.56 -9.07
C ASP A 188 -2.54 10.61 -9.88
N PRO A 189 -1.20 10.74 -9.70
CA PRO A 189 -0.38 11.58 -10.57
C PRO A 189 -0.40 11.11 -12.02
N THR A 190 -0.28 12.03 -12.98
CA THR A 190 -0.05 11.70 -14.40
C THR A 190 1.34 11.12 -14.63
N LEU A 191 1.58 10.55 -15.82
CA LEU A 191 2.91 10.03 -16.16
C LEU A 191 3.98 11.11 -16.13
N GLU A 192 3.65 12.32 -16.58
CA GLU A 192 4.54 13.48 -16.56
C GLU A 192 4.85 13.90 -15.11
N GLN A 193 3.85 13.87 -14.22
CA GLN A 193 4.04 14.16 -12.80
C GLN A 193 4.89 13.08 -12.12
N TRP A 194 4.70 11.81 -12.45
CA TRP A 194 5.58 10.73 -11.99
C TRP A 194 7.03 10.91 -12.44
N GLN A 195 7.26 11.40 -13.66
CA GLN A 195 8.60 11.71 -14.15
C GLN A 195 9.26 12.81 -13.29
N VAL A 196 8.52 13.88 -13.01
CA VAL A 196 9.01 14.97 -12.14
C VAL A 196 9.34 14.46 -10.74
N LEU A 197 8.50 13.59 -10.14
CA LEU A 197 8.76 12.99 -8.84
C LEU A 197 10.00 12.07 -8.86
N ALA A 198 10.22 11.33 -9.94
CA ALA A 198 11.42 10.52 -10.10
C ALA A 198 12.69 11.38 -10.16
N GLU A 199 12.66 12.49 -10.89
CA GLU A 199 13.77 13.45 -10.98
C GLU A 199 14.03 14.10 -9.60
N LEU A 200 12.98 14.53 -8.90
CA LEU A 200 13.07 15.10 -7.57
C LEU A 200 13.67 14.09 -6.57
N SER A 201 13.32 12.79 -6.68
CA SER A 201 13.88 11.76 -5.82
C SER A 201 15.40 11.62 -5.96
N VAL A 202 15.88 11.71 -7.19
CA VAL A 202 17.32 11.67 -7.48
C VAL A 202 18.02 12.94 -6.98
N GLU A 203 17.43 14.11 -7.24
CA GLU A 203 17.98 15.40 -6.79
C GLU A 203 18.11 15.47 -5.26
N LYS A 204 17.06 15.07 -4.54
CA LYS A 204 17.01 15.15 -3.06
C LYS A 204 17.62 13.96 -2.37
N GLY A 205 17.80 12.82 -3.05
CA GLY A 205 18.40 11.61 -2.50
C GLY A 205 17.50 10.84 -1.53
N TRP A 206 16.17 11.02 -1.59
CA TRP A 206 15.24 10.22 -0.81
C TRP A 206 14.85 8.92 -1.55
N LEU A 207 14.43 7.91 -0.80
CA LEU A 207 14.03 6.60 -1.32
C LEU A 207 12.53 6.55 -1.56
N PRO A 208 12.04 6.30 -2.79
CA PRO A 208 10.62 6.05 -3.02
C PRO A 208 10.23 4.65 -2.53
N LEU A 209 9.09 4.57 -1.82
CA LEU A 209 8.42 3.34 -1.41
C LEU A 209 7.01 3.35 -2.00
N PHE A 210 6.64 2.30 -2.75
CA PHE A 210 5.34 2.23 -3.39
C PHE A 210 4.43 1.20 -2.72
N ASP A 211 3.22 1.65 -2.34
CA ASP A 211 2.12 0.77 -1.94
C ASP A 211 1.23 0.50 -3.17
N PHE A 212 1.15 -0.77 -3.57
CA PHE A 212 0.38 -1.23 -4.71
C PHE A 212 -0.79 -2.12 -4.29
N ALA A 213 -1.50 -1.78 -3.23
CA ALA A 213 -2.62 -2.57 -2.72
C ALA A 213 -3.72 -2.82 -3.77
N TYR A 214 -3.84 -1.95 -4.76
CA TYR A 214 -4.87 -1.99 -5.81
C TYR A 214 -4.31 -2.32 -7.21
N GLN A 215 -3.13 -2.90 -7.29
CA GLN A 215 -2.59 -3.37 -8.57
C GLN A 215 -3.46 -4.50 -9.13
N GLY A 216 -3.91 -4.38 -10.39
CA GLY A 216 -4.71 -5.41 -11.10
C GLY A 216 -5.94 -4.87 -11.83
#